data_a6c0754f09773233027ef3446adc081a
#
_entry.id   a6c0754f09773233027ef3446adc081a
#
_cell.length_a   1.000
_cell.length_b   1.000
_cell.length_c   1.000
_cell.angle_alpha   90.00
_cell.angle_beta   90.00
_cell.angle_gamma   90.00
#
_symmetry.space_group_name_H-M   'P 1'
#
loop_
_entity.id
_entity.type
_entity.pdbx_description
1 polymer ?
#
loop_
_entity_poly.entity_id
_entity_poly.type
_entity_poly.pdbx_seq_one_letter_code
_entity_poly.pdbx_strand_id
1 'polypeptide(L)'
;MNPSYVKGRRFEYRVRDFFRARGFLVIRPAQSKPVDLVCLRKGVIVLVECKTDKHALGKRERQALLEMAETASATPVLAYREKRQIKLLNLKSGTPLLRIESLLWRPPS
;
A
#
# COMPACT_ATOMS: atom_id res chain seq x y z
N MET A 1 0.95 10.79 24.02
CA MET A 1 1.07 10.03 22.77
C MET A 1 2.03 10.74 21.83
N ASN A 2 2.92 10.00 21.18
CA ASN A 2 3.91 10.58 20.28
C ASN A 2 3.23 11.20 19.05
N PRO A 3 3.46 12.50 18.74
CA PRO A 3 2.85 13.14 17.57
C PRO A 3 3.16 12.44 16.24
N SER A 4 4.36 11.86 16.09
CA SER A 4 4.72 11.11 14.88
C SER A 4 3.87 9.86 14.70
N TYR A 5 3.57 9.17 15.80
CA TYR A 5 2.69 8.00 15.77
C TYR A 5 1.28 8.38 15.34
N VAL A 6 0.75 9.49 15.87
CA VAL A 6 -0.58 9.98 15.52
C VAL A 6 -0.66 10.34 14.04
N LYS A 7 0.34 11.03 13.52
CA LYS A 7 0.40 11.41 12.09
C LYS A 7 0.44 10.18 11.19
N GLY A 8 1.25 9.19 11.56
CA GLY A 8 1.37 7.94 10.81
C GLY A 8 0.05 7.19 10.76
N ARG A 9 -0.65 7.09 11.90
CA ARG A 9 -1.94 6.42 11.97
C ARG A 9 -3.01 7.15 11.15
N ARG A 10 -3.03 8.47 11.21
CA ARG A 10 -3.97 9.27 10.41
C ARG A 10 -3.75 9.06 8.92
N PHE A 11 -2.50 9.02 8.49
CA PHE A 11 -2.18 8.78 7.10
C PHE A 11 -2.61 7.38 6.68
N GLU A 12 -2.31 6.37 7.50
CA GLU A 12 -2.73 4.99 7.24
C GLU A 12 -4.24 4.90 7.06
N TYR A 13 -5.02 5.59 7.91
CA TYR A 13 -6.48 5.62 7.80
C TYR A 13 -6.95 6.30 6.51
N ARG A 14 -6.25 7.35 6.07
CA ARG A 14 -6.55 8.00 4.79
C ARG A 14 -6.32 7.04 3.62
N VAL A 15 -5.23 6.29 3.66
CA VAL A 15 -4.93 5.31 2.63
C VAL A 15 -5.96 4.18 2.63
N ARG A 16 -6.34 3.69 3.81
CA ARG A 16 -7.43 2.71 3.95
C ARG A 16 -8.70 3.21 3.27
N ASP A 17 -9.09 4.43 3.58
CA ASP A 17 -10.33 5.00 3.05
C ASP A 17 -10.24 5.23 1.55
N PHE A 18 -9.05 5.59 1.06
CA PHE A 18 -8.78 5.72 -0.37
C PHE A 18 -9.09 4.41 -1.11
N PHE A 19 -8.58 3.30 -0.61
CA PHE A 19 -8.82 1.99 -1.24
C PHE A 19 -10.26 1.54 -1.08
N ARG A 20 -10.87 1.75 0.10
CA ARG A 20 -12.28 1.41 0.32
C ARG A 20 -13.20 2.16 -0.65
N ALA A 21 -12.95 3.43 -0.87
CA ALA A 21 -13.73 4.24 -1.80
C ALA A 21 -13.67 3.72 -3.24
N ARG A 22 -12.66 2.93 -3.55
CA ARG A 22 -12.45 2.35 -4.88
C ARG A 22 -12.81 0.87 -4.95
N GLY A 23 -13.59 0.41 -3.98
CA GLY A 23 -14.17 -0.93 -4.01
C GLY A 23 -13.31 -2.04 -3.44
N PHE A 24 -12.24 -1.72 -2.73
CA PHE A 24 -11.40 -2.73 -2.11
C PHE A 24 -11.90 -3.07 -0.71
N LEU A 25 -11.84 -4.36 -0.39
CA LEU A 25 -11.88 -4.81 1.00
C LEU A 25 -10.51 -4.54 1.60
N VAL A 26 -10.46 -3.77 2.68
CA VAL A 26 -9.17 -3.41 3.30
C VAL A 26 -9.07 -4.06 4.67
N ILE A 27 -8.00 -4.81 4.87
CA ILE A 27 -7.68 -5.46 6.14
C ILE A 27 -6.46 -4.77 6.72
N ARG A 28 -6.55 -4.38 7.99
CA ARG A 28 -5.42 -3.82 8.75
C ARG A 28 -4.92 -4.91 9.69
N PRO A 29 -3.77 -5.56 9.38
CA PRO A 29 -3.22 -6.55 10.29
C PRO A 29 -2.90 -5.94 11.66
N ALA A 30 -3.02 -6.74 12.71
CA ALA A 30 -2.71 -6.30 14.06
C ALA A 30 -1.27 -5.77 14.13
N GLN A 31 -1.08 -4.60 14.76
CA GLN A 31 0.23 -3.95 14.90
C GLN A 31 0.92 -3.66 13.55
N SER A 32 0.14 -3.56 12.48
CA SER A 32 0.65 -3.31 11.12
C SER A 32 1.74 -4.31 10.69
N LYS A 33 1.59 -5.55 11.08
CA LYS A 33 2.55 -6.59 10.72
C LYS A 33 1.83 -7.79 10.13
N PRO A 34 2.40 -8.36 9.07
CA PRO A 34 3.66 -8.05 8.41
C PRO A 34 3.61 -6.86 7.44
N VAL A 35 2.47 -6.25 7.26
CA VAL A 35 2.28 -5.12 6.36
C VAL A 35 1.17 -4.21 6.93
N ASP A 36 1.15 -2.95 6.54
CA ASP A 36 0.16 -2.02 7.07
C ASP A 36 -1.26 -2.32 6.62
N LEU A 37 -1.46 -2.57 5.33
CA LEU A 37 -2.79 -2.86 4.78
C LEU A 37 -2.74 -3.99 3.76
N VAL A 38 -3.77 -4.83 3.77
CA VAL A 38 -4.02 -5.81 2.72
C VAL A 38 -5.32 -5.41 2.03
N CYS A 39 -5.24 -5.11 0.74
CA CYS A 39 -6.37 -4.63 -0.04
C CYS A 39 -6.76 -5.68 -1.08
N LEU A 40 -8.03 -6.06 -1.08
CA LEU A 40 -8.52 -7.16 -1.90
C LEU A 40 -9.69 -6.71 -2.75
N ARG A 41 -9.67 -7.07 -4.03
CA ARG A 41 -10.78 -6.83 -4.93
C ARG A 41 -10.72 -7.79 -6.13
N LYS A 42 -11.77 -8.61 -6.30
CA LYS A 42 -11.96 -9.46 -7.50
C LYS A 42 -10.69 -10.19 -7.95
N GLY A 43 -10.07 -10.91 -7.04
CA GLY A 43 -8.86 -11.69 -7.34
C GLY A 43 -7.56 -10.89 -7.35
N VAL A 44 -7.61 -9.61 -7.03
CA VAL A 44 -6.44 -8.75 -6.92
C VAL A 44 -6.05 -8.60 -5.46
N ILE A 45 -4.77 -8.80 -5.16
CA ILE A 45 -4.22 -8.61 -3.83
C ILE A 45 -3.19 -7.48 -3.91
N VAL A 46 -3.39 -6.45 -3.10
CA VAL A 46 -2.44 -5.33 -3.00
C VAL A 46 -1.95 -5.26 -1.56
N LEU A 47 -0.64 -5.33 -1.40
CA LEU A 47 0.01 -5.19 -0.09
C LEU A 47 0.54 -3.77 0.00
N VAL A 48 0.05 -3.00 0.97
CA VAL A 48 0.35 -1.58 1.06
C VAL A 48 1.12 -1.28 2.32
N GLU A 49 2.30 -0.68 2.17
CA GLU A 49 3.04 -0.10 3.27
C GLU A 49 2.84 1.41 3.22
N CYS A 50 2.54 2.01 4.37
CA CYS A 50 2.24 3.43 4.46
C CYS A 50 3.38 4.17 5.15
N LYS A 51 3.91 5.19 4.51
CA LYS A 51 4.93 6.06 5.08
C LYS A 51 4.55 7.51 4.79
N THR A 52 4.84 8.42 5.71
CA THR A 52 4.55 9.83 5.48
C THR A 52 5.54 10.48 4.51
N ASP A 53 6.68 9.80 4.24
CA ASP A 53 7.73 10.23 3.33
C ASP A 53 8.12 9.05 2.45
N LYS A 54 8.26 9.28 1.15
CA LYS A 54 8.59 8.21 0.20
C LYS A 54 9.97 7.59 0.43
N HIS A 55 10.86 8.31 1.11
CA HIS A 55 12.20 7.82 1.41
C HIS A 55 12.31 7.08 2.76
N ALA A 56 11.20 6.98 3.49
CA ALA A 56 11.19 6.36 4.82
C ALA A 56 11.17 4.83 4.80
N LEU A 57 10.92 4.22 3.63
CA LEU A 57 10.91 2.76 3.50
C LEU A 57 12.35 2.25 3.44
N GLY A 58 12.76 1.48 4.46
CA GLY A 58 14.11 0.92 4.51
C GLY A 58 14.27 -0.26 3.55
N LYS A 59 15.52 -0.60 3.26
CA LYS A 59 15.85 -1.70 2.34
C LYS A 59 15.28 -3.04 2.80
N ARG A 60 15.38 -3.34 4.10
CA ARG A 60 14.85 -4.60 4.66
C ARG A 60 13.34 -4.66 4.59
N GLU A 61 12.67 -3.54 4.90
CA GLU A 61 11.22 -3.46 4.80
C GLU A 61 10.77 -3.68 3.36
N ARG A 62 11.45 -3.03 2.42
CA ARG A 62 11.16 -3.15 0.98
C ARG A 62 11.35 -4.59 0.51
N GLN A 63 12.47 -5.22 0.87
CA GLN A 63 12.75 -6.58 0.47
C GLN A 63 11.73 -7.56 1.04
N ALA A 64 11.38 -7.40 2.31
CA ALA A 64 10.37 -8.25 2.96
C ALA A 64 9.01 -8.13 2.25
N LEU A 65 8.64 -6.91 1.87
CA LEU A 65 7.38 -6.67 1.18
C LEU A 65 7.39 -7.29 -0.22
N LEU A 66 8.50 -7.17 -0.95
CA LEU A 66 8.65 -7.78 -2.27
C LEU A 66 8.55 -9.31 -2.20
N GLU A 67 9.20 -9.93 -1.21
CA GLU A 67 9.13 -11.37 -1.03
C GLU A 67 7.72 -11.84 -0.67
N MET A 68 7.05 -11.10 0.20
CA MET A 68 5.68 -11.41 0.58
C MET A 68 4.74 -11.31 -0.62
N ALA A 69 4.91 -10.27 -1.43
CA ALA A 69 4.11 -10.06 -2.63
C ALA A 69 4.33 -11.18 -3.64
N GLU A 70 5.58 -11.63 -3.81
CA GLU A 70 5.89 -12.75 -4.70
C GLU A 70 5.18 -14.02 -4.24
N THR A 71 5.24 -14.32 -2.94
CA THR A 71 4.58 -15.51 -2.37
C THR A 71 3.08 -15.48 -2.60
N ALA A 72 2.46 -14.32 -2.48
CA ALA A 72 1.00 -14.17 -2.57
C ALA A 72 0.51 -13.83 -3.97
N SER A 73 1.39 -13.68 -4.95
CA SER A 73 1.06 -13.14 -6.28
C SER A 73 0.35 -11.79 -6.14
N ALA A 74 0.85 -10.96 -5.23
CA ALA A 74 0.27 -9.66 -4.92
C ALA A 74 1.10 -8.53 -5.53
N THR A 75 0.50 -7.35 -5.56
CA THR A 75 1.21 -6.13 -5.97
C THR A 75 1.68 -5.39 -4.72
N PRO A 76 2.99 -5.20 -4.54
CA PRO A 76 3.52 -4.44 -3.41
C PRO A 76 3.48 -2.95 -3.73
N VAL A 77 2.87 -2.17 -2.83
CA VAL A 77 2.69 -0.74 -3.04
C VAL A 77 3.18 0.03 -1.82
N LEU A 78 3.95 1.09 -2.07
CA LEU A 78 4.26 2.09 -1.06
C LEU A 78 3.27 3.25 -1.25
N ALA A 79 2.49 3.52 -0.20
CA ALA A 79 1.66 4.72 -0.14
C ALA A 79 2.40 5.77 0.68
N TYR A 80 2.59 6.95 0.12
CA TYR A 80 3.28 8.02 0.83
C TYR A 80 2.56 9.34 0.60
N ARG A 81 2.90 10.32 1.43
CA ARG A 81 2.29 11.64 1.36
C ARG A 81 3.24 12.61 0.67
N GLU A 82 2.70 13.35 -0.29
CA GLU A 82 3.41 14.43 -0.95
C GLU A 82 2.43 15.57 -1.19
N LYS A 83 2.76 16.76 -0.69
CA LYS A 83 1.90 17.94 -0.82
C LYS A 83 0.46 17.66 -0.37
N ARG A 84 0.30 16.99 0.77
CA ARG A 84 -1.00 16.61 1.35
C ARG A 84 -1.79 15.61 0.52
N GLN A 85 -1.21 15.08 -0.55
CA GLN A 85 -1.85 14.08 -1.40
C GLN A 85 -1.30 12.70 -1.11
N ILE A 86 -2.13 11.67 -1.34
CA ILE A 86 -1.70 10.29 -1.31
C ILE A 86 -1.06 9.98 -2.65
N LYS A 87 0.18 9.49 -2.61
CA LYS A 87 0.89 9.00 -3.79
C LYS A 87 1.15 7.51 -3.62
N LEU A 88 1.09 6.78 -4.71
CA LEU A 88 1.30 5.34 -4.72
C LEU A 88 2.46 5.00 -5.64
N LEU A 89 3.33 4.10 -5.16
CA LEU A 89 4.47 3.60 -5.92
C LEU A 89 4.38 2.09 -5.98
N ASN A 90 4.36 1.53 -7.19
CA ASN A 90 4.45 0.08 -7.38
C ASN A 90 5.91 -0.32 -7.13
N LEU A 91 6.16 -1.06 -6.06
CA LEU A 91 7.53 -1.42 -5.68
C LEU A 91 8.13 -2.50 -6.55
N LYS A 92 7.32 -3.29 -7.24
CA LYS A 92 7.81 -4.31 -8.16
C LYS A 92 8.42 -3.68 -9.41
N SER A 93 7.71 -2.72 -10.00
CA SER A 93 8.16 -2.04 -11.21
C SER A 93 9.04 -0.82 -10.92
N GLY A 94 8.92 -0.27 -9.71
CA GLY A 94 9.61 0.96 -9.33
C GLY A 94 8.97 2.21 -9.93
N THR A 95 7.73 2.12 -10.43
CA THR A 95 7.07 3.22 -11.12
C THR A 95 5.87 3.74 -10.35
N PRO A 96 5.55 5.04 -10.47
CA PRO A 96 4.36 5.61 -9.85
C PRO A 96 3.08 4.92 -10.35
N LEU A 97 2.14 4.73 -9.44
CA LEU A 97 0.83 4.19 -9.75
C LEU A 97 -0.13 5.36 -9.87
N LEU A 98 -0.46 5.76 -11.08
CA LEU A 98 -1.27 6.94 -11.34
C LEU A 98 -2.76 6.65 -11.34
N ARG A 99 -3.15 5.41 -11.65
CA ARG A 99 -4.55 4.98 -11.68
C ARG A 99 -4.70 3.66 -10.94
N ILE A 100 -5.73 3.59 -10.11
CA ILE A 100 -6.00 2.36 -9.36
C ILE A 100 -6.38 1.21 -10.30
N GLU A 101 -6.92 1.52 -11.48
CA GLU A 101 -7.31 0.51 -12.46
C GLU A 101 -6.13 -0.33 -12.94
N SER A 102 -4.91 0.21 -12.90
CA SER A 102 -3.73 -0.55 -13.27
C SER A 102 -3.38 -1.67 -12.30
N LEU A 103 -3.98 -1.65 -11.09
CA LEU A 103 -3.86 -2.74 -10.13
C LEU A 103 -4.85 -3.88 -10.39
N LEU A 104 -5.90 -3.64 -11.17
CA LEU A 104 -6.97 -4.60 -11.37
C LEU A 104 -6.57 -5.63 -12.42
N TRP A 105 -7.00 -6.87 -12.17
CA TRP A 105 -6.81 -7.93 -13.14
C TRP A 105 -7.63 -7.65 -14.40
N ARG A 106 -7.01 -7.86 -15.55
CA ARG A 106 -7.67 -7.74 -16.85
C ARG A 106 -7.57 -9.08 -17.59
N PRO A 107 -8.70 -9.61 -18.08
CA PRO A 107 -8.62 -10.82 -18.87
C PRO A 107 -7.83 -10.57 -20.15
N PRO A 108 -7.10 -11.55 -20.64
CA PRO A 108 -6.44 -11.43 -21.94
C PRO A 108 -7.47 -11.20 -23.04
N SER A 109 -7.17 -10.29 -23.94
CA SER A 109 -8.06 -9.99 -25.07
C SER A 109 -8.00 -11.07 -26.15
#